data_a06e468e8416180276aac5f7070089f2
#
_entry.id   a06e468e8416180276aac5f7070089f2
#
_cell.length_a   1.000
_cell.length_b   1.000
_cell.length_c   1.000
_cell.angle_alpha   90.00
_cell.angle_beta   90.00
_cell.angle_gamma   90.00
#
_symmetry.space_group_name_H-M   'P 1'
#
loop_
_entity.id
_entity.type
_entity.pdbx_description
1 polymer ?
#
loop_
_entity_poly.entity_id
_entity_poly.type
_entity_poly.pdbx_seq_one_letter_code
_entity_poly.pdbx_strand_id
1 'polypeptide(L)'
;MERILSGIKPTGQLTLGNYIGALRNFPKYQQNNHPFIFIADLHALTLPIDAETLRNNTRDVAAFYLAAGLDPNKSTIFLQSSVHEHSELATILGNYAYMGEMSRMTQFKEKSAKLNDKKIGLGLFTYPVLMAADIVLYDSKIVPVGEDQKQHVELARNLVERFNHLYGDILVMPEPVIPTVGARIMSLSDPTKKMSKSDPKGDIFLKDDEKTIRKKIMSAVTDMETSVHYDKENKPGISNLMVIYASLKNISLDEVEKEFKGCNYGTFKKAVADCVLEELIPFKKRYEEIISSGIIDKVLLEGAKTASKIAKETLKRVKNAVGLYDVE
;
A
#
# COMPACT_ATOMS: atom_id res chain seq x y z
N MET A 1 13.36 13.50 14.07
CA MET A 1 12.87 12.27 13.41
C MET A 1 12.19 12.69 12.12
N GLU A 2 12.53 12.05 11.01
CA GLU A 2 11.85 12.31 9.74
C GLU A 2 10.46 11.68 9.74
N ARG A 3 9.49 12.33 9.08
CA ARG A 3 8.14 11.78 8.95
C ARG A 3 8.07 10.92 7.71
N ILE A 4 7.54 9.73 7.88
CA ILE A 4 7.24 8.78 6.81
C ILE A 4 5.73 8.70 6.66
N LEU A 5 5.24 8.78 5.44
CA LEU A 5 3.82 8.55 5.16
C LEU A 5 3.64 7.31 4.30
N SER A 6 2.72 6.46 4.70
CA SER A 6 2.23 5.36 3.87
C SER A 6 0.77 5.05 4.19
N GLY A 7 0.10 4.31 3.30
CA GLY A 7 -1.28 3.94 3.51
C GLY A 7 -1.73 2.82 2.60
N ILE A 8 -2.78 2.11 3.02
CA ILE A 8 -3.41 1.05 2.25
C ILE A 8 -4.88 1.38 2.00
N LYS A 9 -5.30 1.19 0.75
CA LYS A 9 -6.68 1.37 0.33
C LYS A 9 -7.53 0.15 0.71
N PRO A 10 -8.66 0.31 1.45
CA PRO A 10 -9.51 -0.79 1.92
C PRO A 10 -10.48 -1.29 0.84
N THR A 11 -9.98 -1.65 -0.36
CA THR A 11 -10.78 -2.09 -1.52
C THR A 11 -10.76 -3.60 -1.72
N GLY A 12 -11.06 -4.38 -0.70
CA GLY A 12 -11.07 -5.84 -0.74
C GLY A 12 -10.04 -6.47 0.19
N GLN A 13 -10.06 -7.79 0.27
CA GLN A 13 -9.16 -8.54 1.14
C GLN A 13 -7.69 -8.32 0.77
N LEU A 14 -6.84 -8.16 1.77
CA LEU A 14 -5.41 -8.03 1.54
C LEU A 14 -4.79 -9.40 1.25
N THR A 15 -3.79 -9.39 0.37
CA THR A 15 -3.10 -10.58 -0.12
C THR A 15 -1.69 -10.68 0.48
N LEU A 16 -1.04 -11.84 0.30
CA LEU A 16 0.38 -12.06 0.60
C LEU A 16 1.25 -11.00 -0.09
N GLY A 17 0.88 -10.57 -1.31
CA GLY A 17 1.57 -9.49 -2.02
C GLY A 17 1.51 -8.15 -1.27
N ASN A 18 0.38 -7.82 -0.64
CA ASN A 18 0.25 -6.63 0.22
C ASN A 18 1.06 -6.79 1.52
N TYR A 19 1.10 -8.00 2.08
CA TYR A 19 1.88 -8.29 3.27
C TYR A 19 3.38 -8.09 3.03
N ILE A 20 3.93 -8.76 2.02
CA ILE A 20 5.36 -8.69 1.68
C ILE A 20 5.75 -7.27 1.19
N GLY A 21 4.91 -6.67 0.35
CA GLY A 21 5.22 -5.38 -0.28
C GLY A 21 5.09 -4.16 0.64
N ALA A 22 4.24 -4.24 1.67
CA ALA A 22 3.95 -3.10 2.53
C ALA A 22 3.90 -3.46 4.03
N LEU A 23 2.90 -4.26 4.46
CA LEU A 23 2.58 -4.46 5.87
C LEU A 23 3.79 -4.88 6.71
N ARG A 24 4.54 -5.87 6.25
CA ARG A 24 5.71 -6.43 6.92
C ARG A 24 6.84 -5.41 7.15
N ASN A 25 6.86 -4.35 6.34
CA ASN A 25 7.89 -3.32 6.41
C ASN A 25 7.53 -2.16 7.35
N PHE A 26 6.24 -1.94 7.63
CA PHE A 26 5.78 -0.83 8.45
C PHE A 26 6.43 -0.77 9.85
N PRO A 27 6.58 -1.89 10.59
CA PRO A 27 7.25 -1.87 11.88
C PRO A 27 8.72 -1.40 11.84
N LYS A 28 9.40 -1.56 10.70
CA LYS A 28 10.78 -1.10 10.53
C LYS A 28 10.87 0.42 10.53
N TYR A 29 9.83 1.10 10.04
CA TYR A 29 9.78 2.56 10.00
C TYR A 29 9.70 3.20 11.38
N GLN A 30 9.20 2.46 12.40
CA GLN A 30 9.09 2.93 13.79
C GLN A 30 10.44 3.00 14.53
N GLN A 31 11.49 2.38 14.00
CA GLN A 31 12.77 2.28 14.71
C GLN A 31 13.49 3.64 14.82
N ASN A 32 13.47 4.43 13.74
CA ASN A 32 14.22 5.69 13.66
C ASN A 32 13.35 6.89 13.26
N ASN A 33 12.06 6.68 13.00
CA ASN A 33 11.13 7.69 12.48
C ASN A 33 9.81 7.64 13.23
N HIS A 34 8.95 8.62 12.98
CA HIS A 34 7.56 8.59 13.41
C HIS A 34 6.66 8.42 12.17
N PRO A 35 6.25 7.18 11.86
CA PRO A 35 5.44 6.91 10.68
C PRO A 35 3.98 7.33 10.88
N PHE A 36 3.43 7.97 9.86
CA PHE A 36 2.01 8.24 9.67
C PHE A 36 1.47 7.18 8.72
N ILE A 37 0.67 6.27 9.25
CA ILE A 37 0.13 5.13 8.49
C ILE A 37 -1.39 5.24 8.48
N PHE A 38 -1.94 5.58 7.33
CA PHE A 38 -3.36 5.83 7.23
C PHE A 38 -4.10 4.75 6.41
N ILE A 39 -5.39 4.66 6.64
CA ILE A 39 -6.29 3.85 5.83
C ILE A 39 -6.93 4.79 4.81
N ALA A 40 -6.63 4.56 3.53
CA ALA A 40 -7.02 5.43 2.43
C ALA A 40 -8.47 5.16 1.98
N ASP A 41 -9.42 5.42 2.86
CA ASP A 41 -10.84 5.13 2.67
C ASP A 41 -11.53 6.09 1.69
N LEU A 42 -11.13 7.36 1.62
CA LEU A 42 -11.60 8.27 0.56
C LEU A 42 -11.15 7.81 -0.83
N HIS A 43 -9.93 7.31 -0.95
CA HIS A 43 -9.45 6.73 -2.21
C HIS A 43 -10.22 5.46 -2.60
N ALA A 44 -10.83 4.75 -1.66
CA ALA A 44 -11.64 3.58 -1.97
C ALA A 44 -12.89 3.93 -2.78
N LEU A 45 -13.43 5.14 -2.60
CA LEU A 45 -14.63 5.63 -3.27
C LEU A 45 -14.42 5.95 -4.76
N THR A 46 -13.19 5.88 -5.26
CA THR A 46 -12.89 6.08 -6.70
C THR A 46 -13.52 5.01 -7.60
N LEU A 47 -13.91 3.89 -7.03
CA LEU A 47 -14.65 2.81 -7.69
C LEU A 47 -15.86 2.45 -6.82
N PRO A 48 -16.96 1.96 -7.43
CA PRO A 48 -18.13 1.53 -6.66
C PRO A 48 -17.76 0.44 -5.64
N ILE A 49 -18.11 0.67 -4.40
CA ILE A 49 -17.99 -0.28 -3.29
C ILE A 49 -19.20 -0.12 -2.38
N ASP A 50 -19.79 -1.21 -1.92
CA ASP A 50 -20.91 -1.12 -0.97
C ASP A 50 -20.43 -0.69 0.42
N ALA A 51 -21.32 -0.05 1.16
CA ALA A 51 -20.98 0.59 2.42
C ALA A 51 -20.55 -0.40 3.53
N GLU A 52 -21.13 -1.59 3.55
CA GLU A 52 -20.79 -2.61 4.55
C GLU A 52 -19.41 -3.21 4.24
N THR A 53 -19.15 -3.55 2.99
CA THR A 53 -17.84 -4.01 2.52
C THR A 53 -16.75 -2.98 2.82
N LEU A 54 -17.00 -1.70 2.57
CA LEU A 54 -16.01 -0.66 2.87
C LEU A 54 -15.71 -0.57 4.37
N ARG A 55 -16.73 -0.58 5.22
CA ARG A 55 -16.55 -0.56 6.70
C ARG A 55 -15.77 -1.78 7.19
N ASN A 56 -16.13 -2.98 6.72
CA ASN A 56 -15.47 -4.21 7.12
C ASN A 56 -14.01 -4.23 6.65
N ASN A 57 -13.74 -3.88 5.41
CA ASN A 57 -12.38 -3.80 4.89
C ASN A 57 -11.53 -2.73 5.61
N THR A 58 -12.12 -1.60 5.98
CA THR A 58 -11.45 -0.54 6.74
C THR A 58 -11.02 -1.07 8.11
N ARG A 59 -11.91 -1.75 8.81
CA ARG A 59 -11.62 -2.38 10.10
C ARG A 59 -10.56 -3.47 9.99
N ASP A 60 -10.64 -4.30 8.95
CA ASP A 60 -9.63 -5.32 8.66
C ASP A 60 -8.24 -4.71 8.43
N VAL A 61 -8.13 -3.64 7.63
CA VAL A 61 -6.85 -2.97 7.37
C VAL A 61 -6.24 -2.41 8.66
N ALA A 62 -7.05 -1.80 9.53
CA ALA A 62 -6.60 -1.34 10.85
C ALA A 62 -6.05 -2.48 11.70
N ALA A 63 -6.79 -3.60 11.76
CA ALA A 63 -6.36 -4.79 12.49
C ALA A 63 -5.08 -5.39 11.90
N PHE A 64 -4.94 -5.42 10.57
CA PHE A 64 -3.73 -5.89 9.91
C PHE A 64 -2.50 -5.02 10.19
N TYR A 65 -2.68 -3.70 10.31
CA TYR A 65 -1.58 -2.81 10.72
C TYR A 65 -1.04 -3.18 12.10
N LEU A 66 -1.93 -3.35 13.07
CA LEU A 66 -1.56 -3.74 14.43
C LEU A 66 -1.00 -5.17 14.48
N ALA A 67 -1.61 -6.12 13.75
CA ALA A 67 -1.14 -7.51 13.68
C ALA A 67 0.26 -7.62 13.03
N ALA A 68 0.60 -6.72 12.11
CA ALA A 68 1.93 -6.62 11.52
C ALA A 68 2.99 -6.07 12.50
N GLY A 69 2.57 -5.54 13.66
CA GLY A 69 3.46 -5.03 14.70
C GLY A 69 3.62 -3.51 14.71
N LEU A 70 2.71 -2.77 14.06
CA LEU A 70 2.65 -1.33 14.27
C LEU A 70 2.21 -1.02 15.71
N ASP A 71 3.05 -0.29 16.43
CA ASP A 71 2.81 0.18 17.79
C ASP A 71 2.17 1.58 17.73
N PRO A 72 0.91 1.74 18.21
CA PRO A 72 0.23 3.04 18.20
C PRO A 72 0.94 4.12 19.04
N ASN A 73 1.83 3.74 19.96
CA ASN A 73 2.63 4.69 20.73
C ASN A 73 3.83 5.24 19.95
N LYS A 74 4.23 4.55 18.87
CA LYS A 74 5.38 4.90 18.00
C LYS A 74 4.96 5.35 16.61
N SER A 75 3.69 5.16 16.27
CA SER A 75 3.14 5.43 14.94
C SER A 75 1.79 6.13 15.06
N THR A 76 1.49 7.03 14.15
CA THR A 76 0.16 7.62 14.03
C THR A 76 -0.65 6.80 13.03
N ILE A 77 -1.66 6.06 13.52
CA ILE A 77 -2.53 5.19 12.71
C ILE A 77 -3.93 5.81 12.68
N PHE A 78 -4.45 6.15 11.49
CA PHE A 78 -5.70 6.89 11.38
C PHE A 78 -6.46 6.60 10.07
N LEU A 79 -7.73 7.05 10.01
CA LEU A 79 -8.52 7.06 8.77
C LEU A 79 -8.29 8.37 8.03
N GLN A 80 -8.11 8.31 6.73
CA GLN A 80 -8.02 9.49 5.86
C GLN A 80 -9.26 10.38 6.03
N SER A 81 -10.45 9.79 6.02
CA SER A 81 -11.72 10.52 6.17
C SER A 81 -11.92 11.19 7.53
N SER A 82 -11.17 10.78 8.56
CA SER A 82 -11.23 11.41 9.90
C SER A 82 -10.41 12.68 10.02
N VAL A 83 -9.64 13.04 8.98
CA VAL A 83 -8.80 14.24 8.91
C VAL A 83 -9.25 15.07 7.70
N HIS A 84 -10.11 16.03 7.92
CA HIS A 84 -10.78 16.80 6.85
C HIS A 84 -9.82 17.63 6.00
N GLU A 85 -8.69 17.98 6.56
CA GLU A 85 -7.63 18.76 5.94
C GLU A 85 -7.09 18.12 4.66
N HIS A 86 -7.16 16.78 4.52
CA HIS A 86 -6.83 16.07 3.27
C HIS A 86 -7.67 16.58 2.09
N SER A 87 -8.98 16.68 2.29
CA SER A 87 -9.91 17.11 1.23
C SER A 87 -9.78 18.61 0.94
N GLU A 88 -9.60 19.43 1.96
CA GLU A 88 -9.42 20.88 1.80
C GLU A 88 -8.11 21.17 1.06
N LEU A 89 -7.00 20.56 1.47
CA LEU A 89 -5.73 20.73 0.80
C LEU A 89 -5.77 20.20 -0.64
N ALA A 90 -6.43 19.07 -0.89
CA ALA A 90 -6.61 18.54 -2.24
C ALA A 90 -7.38 19.53 -3.13
N THR A 91 -8.39 20.21 -2.60
CA THR A 91 -9.13 21.26 -3.31
C THR A 91 -8.22 22.43 -3.67
N ILE A 92 -7.40 22.89 -2.74
CA ILE A 92 -6.44 23.99 -2.99
C ILE A 92 -5.42 23.57 -4.04
N LEU A 93 -4.75 22.42 -3.88
CA LEU A 93 -3.73 21.92 -4.81
C LEU A 93 -4.30 21.58 -6.19
N GLY A 94 -5.58 21.24 -6.27
CA GLY A 94 -6.27 21.00 -7.54
C GLY A 94 -6.22 22.18 -8.52
N ASN A 95 -6.12 23.43 -7.98
CA ASN A 95 -5.98 24.64 -8.80
C ASN A 95 -4.58 24.78 -9.43
N TYR A 96 -3.61 24.03 -8.95
CA TYR A 96 -2.23 24.00 -9.45
C TYR A 96 -1.91 22.73 -10.26
N ALA A 97 -2.85 21.76 -10.34
CA ALA A 97 -2.74 20.56 -11.14
C ALA A 97 -3.23 20.82 -12.57
N TYR A 98 -2.40 20.54 -13.57
CA TYR A 98 -2.77 20.81 -14.95
C TYR A 98 -3.49 19.62 -15.59
N MET A 99 -4.56 19.88 -16.34
CA MET A 99 -5.35 18.87 -17.05
C MET A 99 -4.47 17.94 -17.91
N GLY A 100 -3.43 18.51 -18.57
CA GLY A 100 -2.51 17.74 -19.39
C GLY A 100 -1.62 16.77 -18.60
N GLU A 101 -1.26 17.08 -17.34
CA GLU A 101 -0.52 16.17 -16.44
C GLU A 101 -1.45 15.05 -15.97
N MET A 102 -2.64 15.43 -15.52
CA MET A 102 -3.64 14.50 -15.00
C MET A 102 -4.08 13.46 -16.04
N SER A 103 -4.33 13.90 -17.28
CA SER A 103 -4.74 13.02 -18.38
C SER A 103 -3.64 12.06 -18.85
N ARG A 104 -2.37 12.34 -18.54
CA ARG A 104 -1.23 11.45 -18.83
C ARG A 104 -0.95 10.41 -17.75
N MET A 105 -1.63 10.48 -16.61
CA MET A 105 -1.43 9.51 -15.52
C MET A 105 -1.73 8.08 -15.99
N THR A 106 -0.75 7.19 -15.87
CA THR A 106 -0.83 5.81 -16.36
C THR A 106 -1.99 5.06 -15.73
N GLN A 107 -2.15 5.15 -14.42
CA GLN A 107 -3.24 4.48 -13.72
C GLN A 107 -4.63 5.03 -14.09
N PHE A 108 -4.75 6.31 -14.43
CA PHE A 108 -6.02 6.84 -14.96
C PHE A 108 -6.35 6.17 -16.29
N LYS A 109 -5.39 6.11 -17.23
CA LYS A 109 -5.57 5.47 -18.55
C LYS A 109 -5.94 3.99 -18.42
N GLU A 110 -5.23 3.24 -17.58
CA GLU A 110 -5.46 1.80 -17.37
C GLU A 110 -6.83 1.49 -16.75
N LYS A 111 -7.26 2.30 -15.79
CA LYS A 111 -8.53 2.09 -15.09
C LYS A 111 -9.71 2.58 -15.92
N SER A 112 -9.58 3.73 -16.57
CA SER A 112 -10.62 4.28 -17.44
C SER A 112 -10.89 3.38 -18.66
N ALA A 113 -9.85 2.79 -19.26
CA ALA A 113 -9.99 1.84 -20.35
C ALA A 113 -10.82 0.59 -20.03
N LYS A 114 -10.93 0.23 -18.74
CA LYS A 114 -11.76 -0.89 -18.27
C LYS A 114 -13.20 -0.51 -17.94
N LEU A 115 -13.52 0.78 -17.98
CA LEU A 115 -14.84 1.31 -17.68
C LEU A 115 -15.47 1.88 -18.96
N ASN A 116 -16.81 1.87 -18.99
CA ASN A 116 -17.52 2.62 -20.03
C ASN A 116 -17.34 4.13 -19.73
N ASP A 117 -16.99 4.94 -20.74
CA ASP A 117 -16.72 6.38 -20.60
C ASP A 117 -17.80 7.14 -19.82
N LYS A 118 -19.06 6.75 -19.96
CA LYS A 118 -20.20 7.35 -19.22
C LYS A 118 -20.22 7.04 -17.73
N LYS A 119 -19.37 6.13 -17.24
CA LYS A 119 -19.30 5.69 -15.84
C LYS A 119 -17.97 6.04 -15.17
N ILE A 120 -17.12 6.81 -15.82
CA ILE A 120 -15.86 7.28 -15.23
C ILE A 120 -16.19 8.45 -14.30
N GLY A 121 -16.13 8.20 -12.98
CA GLY A 121 -16.31 9.24 -11.98
C GLY A 121 -15.15 10.23 -11.96
N LEU A 122 -15.44 11.50 -11.66
CA LEU A 122 -14.42 12.55 -11.53
C LEU A 122 -13.33 12.17 -10.53
N GLY A 123 -13.68 11.49 -9.44
CA GLY A 123 -12.73 11.02 -8.43
C GLY A 123 -11.62 10.13 -8.99
N LEU A 124 -11.88 9.34 -10.05
CA LEU A 124 -10.84 8.57 -10.71
C LEU A 124 -9.82 9.45 -11.46
N PHE A 125 -10.22 10.61 -11.90
CA PHE A 125 -9.33 11.58 -12.54
C PHE A 125 -8.56 12.41 -11.50
N THR A 126 -9.20 12.80 -10.40
CA THR A 126 -8.65 13.75 -9.42
C THR A 126 -7.93 13.10 -8.24
N TYR A 127 -8.07 11.76 -8.01
CA TYR A 127 -7.43 11.12 -6.86
C TYR A 127 -5.89 11.31 -6.76
N PRO A 128 -5.13 11.51 -7.85
CA PRO A 128 -3.70 11.77 -7.72
C PRO A 128 -3.39 13.10 -7.00
N VAL A 129 -4.29 14.07 -7.11
CA VAL A 129 -4.18 15.34 -6.36
C VAL A 129 -4.50 15.11 -4.88
N LEU A 130 -5.51 14.29 -4.56
CA LEU A 130 -5.78 13.90 -3.18
C LEU A 130 -4.58 13.15 -2.57
N MET A 131 -3.94 12.26 -3.33
CA MET A 131 -2.73 11.58 -2.88
C MET A 131 -1.56 12.54 -2.67
N ALA A 132 -1.41 13.56 -3.51
CA ALA A 132 -0.43 14.61 -3.29
C ALA A 132 -0.71 15.39 -2.00
N ALA A 133 -1.98 15.73 -1.74
CA ALA A 133 -2.39 16.37 -0.49
C ALA A 133 -2.11 15.46 0.73
N ASP A 134 -2.42 14.17 0.65
CA ASP A 134 -2.09 13.21 1.71
C ASP A 134 -0.61 13.27 2.10
N ILE A 135 0.27 13.31 1.10
CA ILE A 135 1.72 13.29 1.28
C ILE A 135 2.23 14.59 1.92
N VAL A 136 1.83 15.73 1.37
CA VAL A 136 2.43 17.00 1.79
C VAL A 136 1.81 17.56 3.09
N LEU A 137 0.63 17.09 3.45
CA LEU A 137 -0.10 17.54 4.63
C LEU A 137 0.67 17.30 5.95
N TYR A 138 1.50 16.27 5.97
CA TYR A 138 2.29 15.87 7.14
C TYR A 138 3.76 16.28 7.06
N ASP A 139 4.15 17.14 6.10
CA ASP A 139 5.56 17.44 5.83
C ASP A 139 6.42 16.17 5.68
N SER A 140 5.85 15.14 5.05
CA SER A 140 6.49 13.83 4.92
C SER A 140 7.56 13.89 3.84
N LYS A 141 8.82 13.73 4.26
CA LYS A 141 9.96 13.73 3.35
C LYS A 141 10.15 12.37 2.67
N ILE A 142 9.82 11.28 3.36
CA ILE A 142 10.01 9.92 2.89
C ILE A 142 8.65 9.28 2.60
N VAL A 143 8.45 8.82 1.37
CA VAL A 143 7.20 8.17 0.93
C VAL A 143 7.52 6.79 0.34
N PRO A 144 7.42 5.71 1.15
CA PRO A 144 7.59 4.36 0.65
C PRO A 144 6.44 3.97 -0.27
N VAL A 145 6.76 3.68 -1.53
CA VAL A 145 5.76 3.33 -2.56
C VAL A 145 6.26 2.20 -3.46
N GLY A 146 5.32 1.45 -4.03
CA GLY A 146 5.64 0.54 -5.13
C GLY A 146 5.94 1.32 -6.41
N GLU A 147 6.62 0.68 -7.37
CA GLU A 147 6.99 1.27 -8.66
C GLU A 147 5.79 1.87 -9.40
N ASP A 148 4.62 1.21 -9.29
CA ASP A 148 3.36 1.65 -9.91
C ASP A 148 2.79 2.95 -9.29
N GLN A 149 3.29 3.40 -8.13
CA GLN A 149 2.90 4.64 -7.47
C GLN A 149 3.93 5.77 -7.62
N LYS A 150 5.09 5.49 -8.21
CA LYS A 150 6.14 6.49 -8.40
C LYS A 150 5.65 7.74 -9.12
N GLN A 151 4.87 7.56 -10.19
CA GLN A 151 4.31 8.68 -10.97
C GLN A 151 3.40 9.60 -10.12
N HIS A 152 2.71 9.06 -9.11
CA HIS A 152 1.89 9.88 -8.20
C HIS A 152 2.75 10.74 -7.27
N VAL A 153 3.86 10.19 -6.77
CA VAL A 153 4.80 10.97 -5.95
C VAL A 153 5.49 12.04 -6.79
N GLU A 154 5.82 11.74 -8.06
CA GLU A 154 6.34 12.76 -8.98
C GLU A 154 5.33 13.88 -9.24
N LEU A 155 4.03 13.57 -9.36
CA LEU A 155 2.99 14.61 -9.44
C LEU A 155 2.96 15.46 -8.16
N ALA A 156 3.08 14.84 -6.98
CA ALA A 156 3.13 15.58 -5.72
C ALA A 156 4.35 16.52 -5.68
N ARG A 157 5.51 16.07 -6.16
CA ARG A 157 6.72 16.88 -6.28
C ARG A 157 6.53 18.08 -7.20
N ASN A 158 5.92 17.86 -8.39
CA ASN A 158 5.62 18.94 -9.34
C ASN A 158 4.67 19.98 -8.73
N LEU A 159 3.67 19.53 -7.95
CA LEU A 159 2.75 20.42 -7.25
C LEU A 159 3.46 21.21 -6.16
N VAL A 160 4.32 20.59 -5.38
CA VAL A 160 5.15 21.27 -4.35
C VAL A 160 6.06 22.31 -4.99
N GLU A 161 6.80 21.94 -6.03
CA GLU A 161 7.70 22.85 -6.75
C GLU A 161 6.95 24.08 -7.27
N ARG A 162 5.81 23.85 -7.94
CA ARG A 162 4.98 24.90 -8.50
C ARG A 162 4.38 25.80 -7.44
N PHE A 163 3.89 25.22 -6.34
CA PHE A 163 3.32 25.97 -5.23
C PHE A 163 4.38 26.82 -4.52
N ASN A 164 5.52 26.21 -4.21
CA ASN A 164 6.62 26.90 -3.54
C ASN A 164 7.25 28.00 -4.43
N HIS A 165 7.28 27.80 -5.74
CA HIS A 165 7.72 28.85 -6.67
C HIS A 165 6.85 30.11 -6.60
N LEU A 166 5.54 29.94 -6.38
CA LEU A 166 4.59 31.05 -6.32
C LEU A 166 4.53 31.73 -4.94
N TYR A 167 4.69 30.95 -3.87
CA TYR A 167 4.37 31.40 -2.51
C TYR A 167 5.54 31.30 -1.52
N GLY A 168 6.71 30.87 -1.97
CA GLY A 168 7.87 30.59 -1.10
C GLY A 168 7.85 29.15 -0.55
N ASP A 169 8.83 28.81 0.26
CA ASP A 169 9.04 27.45 0.80
C ASP A 169 7.99 27.08 1.86
N ILE A 170 6.77 26.80 1.42
CA ILE A 170 5.61 26.45 2.26
C ILE A 170 5.48 24.95 2.46
N LEU A 171 5.63 24.16 1.38
CA LEU A 171 5.44 22.71 1.37
C LEU A 171 6.78 21.97 1.31
N VAL A 172 6.89 20.86 2.04
CA VAL A 172 8.08 20.00 2.06
C VAL A 172 8.09 19.10 0.82
N MET A 173 9.21 19.06 0.12
CA MET A 173 9.42 18.22 -1.07
C MET A 173 9.49 16.74 -0.66
N PRO A 174 8.56 15.88 -1.12
CA PRO A 174 8.59 14.46 -0.81
C PRO A 174 9.57 13.69 -1.70
N GLU A 175 10.11 12.59 -1.19
CA GLU A 175 10.98 11.67 -1.94
C GLU A 175 10.37 10.27 -1.98
N PRO A 176 10.18 9.68 -3.17
CA PRO A 176 9.73 8.30 -3.28
C PRO A 176 10.85 7.35 -2.87
N VAL A 177 10.53 6.40 -1.99
CA VAL A 177 11.43 5.30 -1.63
C VAL A 177 10.82 4.00 -2.12
N ILE A 178 11.48 3.36 -3.09
CA ILE A 178 11.03 2.08 -3.64
C ILE A 178 11.79 0.97 -2.92
N PRO A 179 11.11 0.05 -2.21
CA PRO A 179 11.74 -1.09 -1.57
C PRO A 179 12.45 -1.98 -2.60
N THR A 180 13.68 -2.38 -2.31
CA THR A 180 14.52 -3.18 -3.21
C THR A 180 14.12 -4.66 -3.27
N VAL A 181 13.42 -5.18 -2.26
CA VAL A 181 13.08 -6.61 -2.13
C VAL A 181 11.57 -6.79 -1.96
N GLY A 182 10.99 -7.78 -2.66
CA GLY A 182 9.58 -8.16 -2.53
C GLY A 182 8.59 -7.22 -3.21
N ALA A 183 9.06 -6.34 -4.09
CA ALA A 183 8.25 -5.26 -4.65
C ALA A 183 7.04 -5.73 -5.48
N ARG A 184 7.07 -6.93 -6.08
CA ARG A 184 5.99 -7.39 -6.97
C ARG A 184 5.80 -8.90 -6.91
N ILE A 185 4.84 -9.34 -6.10
CA ILE A 185 4.40 -10.74 -6.07
C ILE A 185 3.33 -10.95 -7.16
N MET A 186 3.49 -12.04 -7.92
CA MET A 186 2.60 -12.39 -9.03
C MET A 186 1.54 -13.41 -8.58
N SER A 187 0.43 -13.52 -9.32
CA SER A 187 -0.59 -14.54 -9.09
C SER A 187 -0.01 -15.95 -9.26
N LEU A 188 -0.44 -16.88 -8.42
CA LEU A 188 0.01 -18.28 -8.49
C LEU A 188 -0.65 -19.05 -9.64
N SER A 189 -1.79 -18.59 -10.12
CA SER A 189 -2.52 -19.18 -11.26
C SER A 189 -2.10 -18.60 -12.61
N ASP A 190 -1.65 -17.33 -12.62
CA ASP A 190 -1.18 -16.62 -13.80
C ASP A 190 0.01 -15.71 -13.43
N PRO A 191 1.23 -16.22 -13.49
CA PRO A 191 2.42 -15.49 -13.06
C PRO A 191 2.81 -14.31 -13.97
N THR A 192 2.04 -14.03 -15.00
CA THR A 192 2.17 -12.79 -15.81
C THR A 192 1.42 -11.62 -15.19
N LYS A 193 0.48 -11.89 -14.29
CA LYS A 193 -0.33 -10.88 -13.60
C LYS A 193 0.12 -10.70 -12.16
N LYS A 194 0.12 -9.45 -11.69
CA LYS A 194 0.37 -9.14 -10.27
C LYS A 194 -0.69 -9.80 -9.39
N MET A 195 -0.25 -10.39 -8.25
CA MET A 195 -1.18 -10.86 -7.21
C MET A 195 -2.10 -9.70 -6.82
N SER A 196 -3.38 -9.89 -7.00
CA SER A 196 -4.41 -8.86 -6.87
C SER A 196 -5.47 -9.30 -5.85
N LYS A 197 -6.58 -8.58 -5.80
CA LYS A 197 -7.71 -8.93 -4.92
C LYS A 197 -8.84 -9.62 -5.69
N SER A 198 -8.62 -9.94 -6.97
CA SER A 198 -9.66 -10.36 -7.90
C SER A 198 -9.53 -11.80 -8.42
N ASP A 199 -8.45 -12.50 -8.08
CA ASP A 199 -8.25 -13.91 -8.46
C ASP A 199 -8.24 -14.84 -7.21
N PRO A 200 -9.40 -15.37 -6.80
CA PRO A 200 -9.48 -16.23 -5.61
C PRO A 200 -8.68 -17.54 -5.72
N LYS A 201 -8.32 -17.96 -6.92
CA LYS A 201 -7.55 -19.20 -7.15
C LYS A 201 -6.05 -18.96 -7.10
N GLY A 202 -5.59 -17.84 -7.62
CA GLY A 202 -4.18 -17.51 -7.75
C GLY A 202 -3.65 -16.58 -6.66
N ASP A 203 -4.53 -15.95 -5.88
CA ASP A 203 -4.14 -14.99 -4.86
C ASP A 203 -4.26 -15.61 -3.46
N ILE A 204 -3.21 -15.49 -2.64
CA ILE A 204 -3.24 -15.87 -1.23
C ILE A 204 -3.75 -14.68 -0.44
N PHE A 205 -4.91 -14.83 0.22
CA PHE A 205 -5.45 -13.82 1.11
C PHE A 205 -4.93 -14.00 2.54
N LEU A 206 -4.77 -12.89 3.26
CA LEU A 206 -4.28 -12.93 4.65
C LEU A 206 -5.25 -13.63 5.62
N LYS A 207 -6.50 -13.80 5.22
CA LYS A 207 -7.53 -14.53 5.97
C LYS A 207 -7.68 -16.01 5.56
N ASP A 208 -6.97 -16.46 4.53
CA ASP A 208 -7.01 -17.87 4.12
C ASP A 208 -6.58 -18.78 5.29
N ASP A 209 -7.15 -19.98 5.34
CA ASP A 209 -6.73 -21.02 6.27
C ASP A 209 -5.47 -21.73 5.76
N GLU A 210 -4.81 -22.46 6.66
CA GLU A 210 -3.58 -23.22 6.34
C GLU A 210 -3.76 -24.16 5.14
N LYS A 211 -4.87 -24.91 5.12
CA LYS A 211 -5.18 -25.87 4.05
C LYS A 211 -5.31 -25.16 2.70
N THR A 212 -5.98 -24.02 2.68
CA THR A 212 -6.18 -23.20 1.48
C THR A 212 -4.86 -22.62 0.99
N ILE A 213 -4.04 -22.05 1.87
CA ILE A 213 -2.71 -21.49 1.53
C ILE A 213 -1.84 -22.61 0.93
N ARG A 214 -1.73 -23.75 1.60
CA ARG A 214 -0.95 -24.89 1.15
C ARG A 214 -1.43 -25.38 -0.22
N LYS A 215 -2.74 -25.54 -0.40
CA LYS A 215 -3.33 -25.96 -1.67
C LYS A 215 -3.00 -24.99 -2.81
N LYS A 216 -3.12 -23.68 -2.59
CA LYS A 216 -2.82 -22.66 -3.60
C LYS A 216 -1.36 -22.70 -4.02
N ILE A 217 -0.42 -22.80 -3.09
CA ILE A 217 1.01 -22.86 -3.39
C ILE A 217 1.37 -24.18 -4.12
N MET A 218 0.85 -25.30 -3.66
CA MET A 218 1.11 -26.60 -4.31
C MET A 218 0.55 -26.66 -5.74
N SER A 219 -0.56 -25.98 -6.01
CA SER A 219 -1.17 -25.89 -7.34
C SER A 219 -0.66 -24.73 -8.20
N ALA A 220 0.30 -23.94 -7.72
CA ALA A 220 0.88 -22.84 -8.49
C ALA A 220 1.40 -23.30 -9.84
N VAL A 221 1.13 -22.50 -10.88
CA VAL A 221 1.58 -22.79 -12.24
C VAL A 221 3.11 -22.77 -12.30
N THR A 222 3.70 -23.78 -12.95
CA THR A 222 5.14 -23.91 -13.18
C THR A 222 5.38 -24.35 -14.61
N ASP A 223 6.60 -24.18 -15.09
CA ASP A 223 7.07 -24.71 -16.38
C ASP A 223 7.22 -26.24 -16.35
N MET A 224 7.64 -26.82 -17.47
CA MET A 224 7.82 -28.27 -17.62
C MET A 224 9.20 -28.78 -17.18
N GLU A 225 10.12 -27.91 -16.81
CA GLU A 225 11.40 -28.27 -16.25
C GLU A 225 11.28 -28.68 -14.78
N THR A 226 12.36 -29.18 -14.18
CA THR A 226 12.37 -29.63 -12.79
C THR A 226 13.36 -28.84 -11.91
N SER A 227 14.18 -27.96 -12.50
CA SER A 227 15.21 -27.21 -11.78
C SER A 227 14.68 -25.90 -11.19
N VAL A 228 14.94 -25.70 -9.91
CA VAL A 228 14.67 -24.41 -9.22
C VAL A 228 15.76 -23.42 -9.63
N HIS A 229 15.38 -22.48 -10.48
CA HIS A 229 16.28 -21.51 -11.09
C HIS A 229 15.48 -20.25 -11.44
N TYR A 230 16.06 -19.08 -11.18
CA TYR A 230 15.40 -17.80 -11.45
C TYR A 230 15.52 -17.40 -12.91
N ASP A 231 14.42 -17.44 -13.62
CA ASP A 231 14.26 -16.92 -14.96
C ASP A 231 12.85 -16.35 -15.11
N LYS A 232 12.76 -15.03 -15.09
CA LYS A 232 11.47 -14.34 -15.14
C LYS A 232 10.72 -14.53 -16.45
N GLU A 233 11.43 -14.75 -17.55
CA GLU A 233 10.86 -14.89 -18.90
C GLU A 233 10.40 -16.31 -19.17
N ASN A 234 11.24 -17.29 -18.89
CA ASN A 234 10.97 -18.70 -19.23
C ASN A 234 10.36 -19.49 -18.07
N LYS A 235 10.59 -19.06 -16.81
CA LYS A 235 10.12 -19.72 -15.59
C LYS A 235 9.36 -18.76 -14.66
N PRO A 236 8.37 -17.99 -15.14
CA PRO A 236 7.75 -16.95 -14.34
C PRO A 236 7.09 -17.49 -13.06
N GLY A 237 6.52 -18.71 -13.07
CA GLY A 237 5.88 -19.32 -11.91
C GLY A 237 6.87 -19.69 -10.81
N ILE A 238 7.97 -20.39 -11.16
CA ILE A 238 9.03 -20.72 -10.21
C ILE A 238 9.75 -19.47 -9.72
N SER A 239 10.05 -18.52 -10.59
CA SER A 239 10.66 -17.25 -10.23
C SER A 239 9.80 -16.47 -9.22
N ASN A 240 8.47 -16.47 -9.37
CA ASN A 240 7.56 -15.86 -8.41
C ASN A 240 7.62 -16.56 -7.03
N LEU A 241 7.62 -17.90 -6.99
CA LEU A 241 7.75 -18.64 -5.74
C LEU A 241 9.10 -18.39 -5.07
N MET A 242 10.19 -18.26 -5.85
CA MET A 242 11.52 -17.90 -5.34
C MET A 242 11.51 -16.48 -4.74
N VAL A 243 10.85 -15.51 -5.38
CA VAL A 243 10.70 -14.16 -4.84
C VAL A 243 9.91 -14.17 -3.53
N ILE A 244 8.84 -14.96 -3.42
CA ILE A 244 8.08 -15.12 -2.18
C ILE A 244 8.98 -15.66 -1.07
N TYR A 245 9.68 -16.77 -1.32
CA TYR A 245 10.56 -17.42 -0.36
C TYR A 245 11.69 -16.49 0.08
N ALA A 246 12.42 -15.92 -0.87
CA ALA A 246 13.51 -14.97 -0.64
C ALA A 246 13.06 -13.77 0.21
N SER A 247 11.90 -13.20 -0.12
CA SER A 247 11.34 -12.06 0.60
C SER A 247 10.99 -12.41 2.06
N LEU A 248 10.41 -13.58 2.31
CA LEU A 248 10.00 -14.00 3.65
C LEU A 248 11.22 -14.41 4.51
N LYS A 249 12.18 -15.13 3.94
CA LYS A 249 13.42 -15.53 4.63
C LYS A 249 14.45 -14.39 4.70
N ASN A 250 14.23 -13.29 3.97
CA ASN A 250 15.16 -12.14 3.88
C ASN A 250 16.55 -12.55 3.36
N ILE A 251 16.58 -13.39 2.32
CA ILE A 251 17.77 -13.87 1.62
C ILE A 251 17.74 -13.46 0.15
N SER A 252 18.85 -13.59 -0.55
CA SER A 252 18.95 -13.32 -1.98
C SER A 252 18.38 -14.46 -2.83
N LEU A 253 18.04 -14.18 -4.09
CA LEU A 253 17.60 -15.21 -5.04
C LEU A 253 18.69 -16.27 -5.30
N ASP A 254 19.96 -15.86 -5.33
CA ASP A 254 21.11 -16.77 -5.49
C ASP A 254 21.22 -17.74 -4.30
N GLU A 255 20.90 -17.30 -3.09
CA GLU A 255 20.86 -18.19 -1.91
C GLU A 255 19.73 -19.19 -2.02
N VAL A 256 18.54 -18.78 -2.52
CA VAL A 256 17.44 -19.70 -2.78
C VAL A 256 17.83 -20.74 -3.82
N GLU A 257 18.49 -20.36 -4.92
CA GLU A 257 18.95 -21.32 -5.92
C GLU A 257 19.94 -22.35 -5.35
N LYS A 258 20.87 -21.89 -4.51
CA LYS A 258 21.84 -22.78 -3.84
C LYS A 258 21.17 -23.74 -2.89
N GLU A 259 20.20 -23.26 -2.08
CA GLU A 259 19.46 -24.07 -1.10
C GLU A 259 18.64 -25.19 -1.78
N PHE A 260 18.02 -24.88 -2.93
CA PHE A 260 17.15 -25.81 -3.65
C PHE A 260 17.81 -26.44 -4.89
N LYS A 261 19.14 -26.38 -4.98
CA LYS A 261 19.88 -27.02 -6.09
C LYS A 261 19.63 -28.53 -6.13
N GLY A 262 19.10 -28.98 -7.27
CA GLY A 262 18.75 -30.39 -7.46
C GLY A 262 17.43 -30.88 -6.86
N CYS A 263 16.69 -29.99 -6.19
CA CYS A 263 15.34 -30.28 -5.72
C CYS A 263 14.31 -30.20 -6.85
N ASN A 264 13.31 -31.07 -6.79
CA ASN A 264 12.15 -30.99 -7.68
C ASN A 264 11.15 -29.88 -7.20
N TYR A 265 10.24 -29.49 -8.09
CA TYR A 265 9.23 -28.46 -7.80
C TYR A 265 8.30 -28.81 -6.64
N GLY A 266 7.98 -30.08 -6.43
CA GLY A 266 7.13 -30.51 -5.30
C GLY A 266 7.78 -30.22 -3.96
N THR A 267 9.07 -30.53 -3.82
CA THR A 267 9.87 -30.23 -2.62
C THR A 267 9.99 -28.72 -2.39
N PHE A 268 10.29 -27.97 -3.45
CA PHE A 268 10.39 -26.51 -3.37
C PHE A 268 9.06 -25.86 -2.99
N LYS A 269 7.95 -26.20 -3.66
CA LYS A 269 6.61 -25.67 -3.33
C LYS A 269 6.22 -25.97 -1.89
N LYS A 270 6.57 -27.15 -1.38
CA LYS A 270 6.32 -27.49 0.03
C LYS A 270 7.09 -26.55 0.97
N ALA A 271 8.38 -26.32 0.71
CA ALA A 271 9.19 -25.39 1.49
C ALA A 271 8.64 -23.95 1.44
N VAL A 272 8.20 -23.48 0.26
CA VAL A 272 7.54 -22.18 0.13
C VAL A 272 6.25 -22.12 0.94
N ALA A 273 5.43 -23.18 0.90
CA ALA A 273 4.20 -23.24 1.68
C ALA A 273 4.47 -23.20 3.18
N ASP A 274 5.45 -23.97 3.66
CA ASP A 274 5.84 -23.98 5.06
C ASP A 274 6.35 -22.59 5.49
N CYS A 275 7.19 -21.95 4.68
CA CYS A 275 7.70 -20.59 4.94
C CYS A 275 6.56 -19.53 5.01
N VAL A 276 5.59 -19.59 4.10
CA VAL A 276 4.43 -18.68 4.12
C VAL A 276 3.58 -18.92 5.37
N LEU A 277 3.38 -20.15 5.76
CA LEU A 277 2.59 -20.50 6.95
C LEU A 277 3.28 -20.11 8.26
N GLU A 278 4.61 -20.30 8.36
CA GLU A 278 5.41 -19.80 9.50
C GLU A 278 5.16 -18.31 9.77
N GLU A 279 5.00 -17.52 8.73
CA GLU A 279 4.78 -16.08 8.83
C GLU A 279 3.31 -15.74 9.06
N LEU A 280 2.38 -16.35 8.30
CA LEU A 280 0.98 -15.95 8.31
C LEU A 280 0.16 -16.54 9.46
N ILE A 281 0.52 -17.70 10.04
CA ILE A 281 -0.23 -18.28 11.18
C ILE A 281 -0.14 -17.37 12.41
N PRO A 282 1.07 -16.94 12.88
CA PRO A 282 1.16 -16.02 14.02
C PRO A 282 0.54 -14.65 13.72
N PHE A 283 0.65 -14.17 12.47
CA PHE A 283 0.03 -12.93 12.04
C PHE A 283 -1.50 -12.99 12.14
N LYS A 284 -2.11 -14.07 11.63
CA LYS A 284 -3.56 -14.29 11.68
C LYS A 284 -4.07 -14.41 13.12
N LYS A 285 -3.34 -15.10 13.99
CA LYS A 285 -3.70 -15.19 15.41
C LYS A 285 -3.74 -13.79 16.06
N ARG A 286 -2.72 -12.96 15.84
CA ARG A 286 -2.72 -11.56 16.33
C ARG A 286 -3.88 -10.75 15.75
N TYR A 287 -4.17 -10.91 14.46
CA TYR A 287 -5.31 -10.25 13.82
C TYR A 287 -6.65 -10.61 14.51
N GLU A 288 -6.90 -11.90 14.80
CA GLU A 288 -8.12 -12.38 15.47
C GLU A 288 -8.22 -11.83 16.91
N GLU A 289 -7.12 -11.78 17.63
CA GLU A 289 -7.03 -11.17 18.95
C GLU A 289 -7.36 -9.66 18.92
N ILE A 290 -6.83 -8.93 17.95
CA ILE A 290 -7.06 -7.49 17.77
C ILE A 290 -8.52 -7.21 17.40
N ILE A 291 -9.10 -7.96 16.46
CA ILE A 291 -10.50 -7.79 16.06
C ILE A 291 -11.45 -7.96 17.25
N SER A 292 -11.16 -8.91 18.13
CA SER A 292 -11.98 -9.19 19.32
C SER A 292 -11.74 -8.25 20.49
N SER A 293 -10.60 -7.57 20.55
CA SER A 293 -10.21 -6.71 21.68
C SER A 293 -10.93 -5.37 21.78
N GLY A 294 -11.52 -4.89 20.69
CA GLY A 294 -12.14 -3.55 20.59
C GLY A 294 -11.16 -2.37 20.58
N ILE A 295 -9.83 -2.62 20.50
CA ILE A 295 -8.80 -1.56 20.55
C ILE A 295 -8.77 -0.67 19.29
N ILE A 296 -9.28 -1.16 18.16
CA ILE A 296 -9.16 -0.50 16.85
C ILE A 296 -9.72 0.91 16.88
N ASP A 297 -10.94 1.09 17.39
CA ASP A 297 -11.62 2.38 17.38
C ASP A 297 -10.87 3.42 18.22
N LYS A 298 -10.31 2.99 19.35
CA LYS A 298 -9.47 3.85 20.21
C LYS A 298 -8.18 4.27 19.48
N VAL A 299 -7.49 3.33 18.85
CA VAL A 299 -6.25 3.62 18.08
C VAL A 299 -6.52 4.59 16.95
N LEU A 300 -7.58 4.37 16.17
CA LEU A 300 -7.94 5.24 15.06
C LEU A 300 -8.35 6.64 15.53
N LEU A 301 -9.07 6.75 16.65
CA LEU A 301 -9.48 8.04 17.22
C LEU A 301 -8.26 8.86 17.70
N GLU A 302 -7.35 8.23 18.44
CA GLU A 302 -6.15 8.93 18.93
C GLU A 302 -5.20 9.29 17.78
N GLY A 303 -5.07 8.38 16.80
CA GLY A 303 -4.32 8.66 15.58
C GLY A 303 -4.89 9.83 14.78
N ALA A 304 -6.22 9.90 14.62
CA ALA A 304 -6.89 11.01 13.95
C ALA A 304 -6.64 12.35 14.67
N LYS A 305 -6.71 12.39 16.00
CA LYS A 305 -6.40 13.62 16.79
C LYS A 305 -4.96 14.09 16.54
N THR A 306 -4.00 13.15 16.58
CA THR A 306 -2.59 13.45 16.34
C THR A 306 -2.35 13.94 14.91
N ALA A 307 -2.91 13.24 13.94
CA ALA A 307 -2.79 13.57 12.53
C ALA A 307 -3.44 14.95 12.21
N SER A 308 -4.66 15.20 12.71
CA SER A 308 -5.38 16.44 12.46
C SER A 308 -4.64 17.65 13.04
N LYS A 309 -3.98 17.53 14.19
CA LYS A 309 -3.17 18.62 14.76
C LYS A 309 -2.08 19.08 13.79
N ILE A 310 -1.33 18.13 13.20
CA ILE A 310 -0.25 18.46 12.26
C ILE A 310 -0.83 18.94 10.93
N ALA A 311 -1.89 18.28 10.46
CA ALA A 311 -2.58 18.64 9.24
C ALA A 311 -3.08 20.10 9.26
N LYS A 312 -3.68 20.53 10.37
CA LYS A 312 -4.13 21.92 10.57
C LYS A 312 -2.98 22.93 10.49
N GLU A 313 -1.83 22.62 11.09
CA GLU A 313 -0.65 23.49 11.02
C GLU A 313 -0.16 23.68 9.57
N THR A 314 -0.08 22.61 8.80
CA THR A 314 0.31 22.67 7.39
C THR A 314 -0.75 23.38 6.54
N LEU A 315 -2.02 23.03 6.71
CA LEU A 315 -3.12 23.66 5.98
C LEU A 315 -3.19 25.17 6.28
N LYS A 316 -2.96 25.58 7.52
CA LYS A 316 -2.92 27.02 7.90
C LYS A 316 -1.79 27.76 7.17
N ARG A 317 -0.59 27.15 7.05
CA ARG A 317 0.51 27.74 6.25
C ARG A 317 0.10 27.91 4.79
N VAL A 318 -0.54 26.90 4.21
CA VAL A 318 -1.03 26.94 2.82
C VAL A 318 -2.12 27.99 2.63
N LYS A 319 -3.13 28.03 3.49
CA LYS A 319 -4.23 29.01 3.43
C LYS A 319 -3.70 30.45 3.51
N ASN A 320 -2.80 30.72 4.43
CA ASN A 320 -2.18 32.03 4.56
C ASN A 320 -1.40 32.42 3.30
N ALA A 321 -0.65 31.46 2.71
CA ALA A 321 0.15 31.72 1.51
C ALA A 321 -0.73 32.08 0.29
N VAL A 322 -1.86 31.40 0.11
CA VAL A 322 -2.80 31.67 -1.00
C VAL A 322 -3.76 32.81 -0.71
N GLY A 323 -3.72 33.42 0.48
CA GLY A 323 -4.56 34.56 0.88
C GLY A 323 -5.99 34.17 1.24
N LEU A 324 -6.26 32.93 1.63
CA LEU A 324 -7.56 32.57 2.20
C LEU A 324 -7.71 33.21 3.58
N TYR A 325 -8.84 33.92 3.76
CA TYR A 325 -9.11 34.63 5.01
C TYR A 325 -9.48 33.60 6.11
N ASP A 326 -8.78 33.71 7.25
CA ASP A 326 -9.05 32.90 8.43
C ASP A 326 -9.83 33.77 9.45
N VAL A 327 -10.96 33.26 9.93
CA VAL A 327 -11.86 33.95 10.87
C VAL A 327 -11.71 33.45 12.32
N GLU A 328 -10.70 32.59 12.58
CA GLU A 328 -10.40 32.09 13.94
C GLU A 328 -9.70 33.17 14.78
#